data_f0b7f53156686d08358e7703d5728aa8
#
_entry.id   f0b7f53156686d08358e7703d5728aa8
#
_cell.length_a   1.000
_cell.length_b   1.000
_cell.length_c   1.000
_cell.angle_alpha   90.00
_cell.angle_beta   90.00
_cell.angle_gamma   90.00
#
_symmetry.space_group_name_H-M   'P 1'
#
loop_
_entity.id
_entity.type
_entity.pdbx_description
1 polymer ?
#
loop_
_entity_poly.entity_id
_entity_poly.type
_entity_poly.pdbx_seq_one_letter_code
_entity_poly.pdbx_strand_id
1 'polypeptide(L)'
;MIIGLIGLGEMGSEIGRYLVMNDLEVISVFEGRSDLSKKRALNYGIKDAGSIEKLCMKSDLILSIIPPDKAIETAESYTSYKNKNGQIYCDLNAVSTMTAKKLKLILNEKKIEYVDGAIMGGPP
;
A
#
# COMPACT_ATOMS: atom_id res chain seq x y z
N MET A 1 -7.07 -2.64 -13.42
CA MET A 1 -6.29 -1.86 -12.42
C MET A 1 -5.68 -2.82 -11.40
N ILE A 2 -4.40 -2.66 -11.14
CA ILE A 2 -3.69 -3.44 -10.12
C ILE A 2 -3.44 -2.53 -8.92
N ILE A 3 -3.85 -2.98 -7.75
CA ILE A 3 -3.67 -2.26 -6.50
C ILE A 3 -2.56 -2.93 -5.70
N GLY A 4 -1.51 -2.16 -5.39
CA GLY A 4 -0.44 -2.58 -4.49
C GLY A 4 -0.80 -2.19 -3.07
N LEU A 5 -0.90 -3.17 -2.19
CA LEU A 5 -1.26 -2.95 -0.80
C LEU A 5 -0.01 -3.05 0.08
N ILE A 6 0.27 -1.99 0.81
CA ILE A 6 1.32 -2.00 1.82
C ILE A 6 0.66 -2.16 3.18
N GLY A 7 0.97 -3.24 3.85
CA GLY A 7 0.39 -3.56 5.15
C GLY A 7 -0.62 -4.70 5.08
N LEU A 8 -0.26 -5.83 5.66
CA LEU A 8 -1.11 -7.03 5.73
C LEU A 8 -1.62 -7.28 7.15
N GLY A 9 -1.72 -6.22 7.94
CA GLY A 9 -2.38 -6.27 9.23
C GLY A 9 -3.88 -6.52 9.09
N GLU A 10 -4.60 -6.49 10.20
CA GLU A 10 -6.04 -6.74 10.19
C GLU A 10 -6.80 -5.79 9.25
N MET A 11 -6.56 -4.48 9.39
CA MET A 11 -7.24 -3.49 8.55
C MET A 11 -6.83 -3.61 7.09
N GLY A 12 -5.53 -3.69 6.80
CA GLY A 12 -5.03 -3.77 5.43
C GLY A 12 -5.56 -5.01 4.70
N SER A 13 -5.49 -6.18 5.33
CA SER A 13 -5.97 -7.41 4.71
C SER A 13 -7.48 -7.41 4.48
N GLU A 14 -8.28 -6.82 5.37
CA GLU A 14 -9.73 -6.71 5.19
C GLU A 14 -10.09 -5.75 4.05
N ILE A 15 -9.38 -4.65 3.92
CA ILE A 15 -9.56 -3.74 2.79
C ILE A 15 -9.18 -4.44 1.49
N GLY A 16 -8.06 -5.17 1.48
CA GLY A 16 -7.66 -5.97 0.33
C GLY A 16 -8.72 -6.98 -0.08
N ARG A 17 -9.29 -7.67 0.90
CA ARG A 17 -10.38 -8.62 0.67
C ARG A 17 -11.59 -7.94 0.01
N TYR A 18 -11.99 -6.79 0.54
CA TYR A 18 -13.11 -6.03 0.00
C TYR A 18 -12.87 -5.63 -1.46
N LEU A 19 -11.66 -5.18 -1.76
CA LEU A 19 -11.30 -4.80 -3.14
C LEU A 19 -11.30 -6.01 -4.08
N VAL A 20 -10.78 -7.15 -3.64
CA VAL A 20 -10.83 -8.39 -4.42
C VAL A 20 -12.27 -8.80 -4.70
N MET A 21 -13.15 -8.67 -3.71
CA MET A 21 -14.58 -8.99 -3.87
C MET A 21 -15.27 -8.07 -4.88
N ASN A 22 -14.69 -6.91 -5.16
CA ASN A 22 -15.18 -5.96 -6.15
C ASN A 22 -14.40 -6.05 -7.48
N ASP A 23 -13.86 -7.21 -7.78
CA ASP A 23 -13.19 -7.56 -9.03
C ASP A 23 -11.91 -6.77 -9.32
N LEU A 24 -11.24 -6.29 -8.28
CA LEU A 24 -9.94 -5.63 -8.40
C LEU A 24 -8.82 -6.61 -8.09
N GLU A 25 -7.72 -6.49 -8.82
CA GLU A 25 -6.53 -7.29 -8.52
C GLU A 25 -5.71 -6.58 -7.44
N VAL A 26 -5.45 -7.28 -6.34
CA VAL A 26 -4.69 -6.75 -5.20
C VAL A 26 -3.43 -7.59 -5.02
N ILE A 27 -2.29 -6.94 -4.99
CA ILE A 27 -0.99 -7.55 -4.74
C ILE A 27 -0.36 -6.93 -3.49
N SER A 28 0.45 -7.71 -2.80
CA SER A 28 1.21 -7.22 -1.63
C SER A 28 2.53 -7.97 -1.54
N VAL A 29 3.40 -7.58 -0.64
CA VAL A 29 4.67 -8.26 -0.41
C VAL A 29 4.53 -9.14 0.83
N PHE A 30 4.64 -10.44 0.66
CA PHE A 30 4.47 -11.42 1.74
C PHE A 30 5.75 -11.67 2.52
N GLU A 31 6.92 -11.44 1.90
CA GLU A 31 8.20 -11.65 2.54
C GLU A 31 8.32 -10.85 3.85
N GLY A 32 8.79 -11.51 4.89
CA GLY A 32 8.94 -10.90 6.21
C GLY A 32 7.66 -10.83 7.03
N ARG A 33 6.53 -11.31 6.50
CA ARG A 33 5.26 -11.33 7.23
C ARG A 33 5.11 -12.64 8.01
N SER A 34 4.26 -12.64 9.05
CA SER A 34 3.95 -13.85 9.81
C SER A 34 3.21 -14.86 8.94
N ASP A 35 3.28 -16.14 9.31
CA ASP A 35 2.54 -17.20 8.61
C ASP A 35 1.04 -16.95 8.66
N LEU A 36 0.54 -16.43 9.78
CA LEU A 36 -0.88 -16.08 9.93
C LEU A 36 -1.29 -15.00 8.93
N SER A 37 -0.49 -13.95 8.79
CA SER A 37 -0.75 -12.87 7.83
C SER A 37 -0.72 -13.37 6.39
N LYS A 38 0.23 -14.24 6.06
CA LYS A 38 0.35 -14.83 4.71
C LYS A 38 -0.87 -15.68 4.37
N LYS A 39 -1.28 -16.56 5.28
CA LYS A 39 -2.46 -17.41 5.08
C LYS A 39 -3.74 -16.58 4.92
N ARG A 40 -3.90 -15.57 5.75
CA ARG A 40 -5.06 -14.69 5.70
C ARG A 40 -5.13 -13.95 4.36
N ALA A 41 -4.00 -13.41 3.90
CA ALA A 41 -3.93 -12.72 2.63
C ALA A 41 -4.30 -13.63 1.47
N LEU A 42 -3.75 -14.85 1.43
CA LEU A 42 -4.07 -15.83 0.39
C LEU A 42 -5.55 -16.20 0.41
N ASN A 43 -6.12 -16.42 1.59
CA ASN A 43 -7.54 -16.75 1.73
C ASN A 43 -8.44 -15.61 1.24
N TYR A 44 -7.98 -14.37 1.35
CA TYR A 44 -8.72 -13.19 0.92
C TYR A 44 -8.53 -12.88 -0.56
N GLY A 45 -7.73 -13.67 -1.27
CA GLY A 45 -7.49 -13.48 -2.70
C GLY A 45 -6.42 -12.43 -3.01
N ILE A 46 -5.66 -11.99 -2.01
CA ILE A 46 -4.53 -11.09 -2.21
C ILE A 46 -3.35 -11.91 -2.72
N LYS A 47 -2.73 -11.46 -3.81
CA LYS A 47 -1.62 -12.17 -4.43
C LYS A 47 -0.27 -11.64 -3.93
N ASP A 48 0.72 -12.52 -3.81
CA ASP A 48 2.08 -12.12 -3.49
C ASP A 48 2.75 -11.52 -4.72
N ALA A 49 3.20 -10.28 -4.60
CA ALA A 49 3.94 -9.64 -5.68
C ALA A 49 5.36 -10.20 -5.84
N GLY A 50 5.88 -10.87 -4.81
CA GLY A 50 7.21 -11.44 -4.79
C GLY A 50 8.27 -10.52 -4.18
N SER A 51 8.23 -9.24 -4.49
CA SER A 51 9.17 -8.26 -3.95
C SER A 51 8.58 -6.84 -3.99
N ILE A 52 9.18 -5.93 -3.23
CA ILE A 52 8.80 -4.51 -3.26
C ILE A 52 8.98 -3.95 -4.67
N GLU A 53 10.09 -4.30 -5.33
CA GLU A 53 10.38 -3.87 -6.69
C GLU A 53 9.26 -4.26 -7.66
N LYS A 54 8.81 -5.50 -7.60
CA LYS A 54 7.74 -5.99 -8.47
C LYS A 54 6.41 -5.32 -8.16
N LEU A 55 6.11 -5.09 -6.88
CA LEU A 55 4.90 -4.36 -6.49
C LEU A 55 4.89 -2.96 -7.09
N CYS A 56 6.01 -2.25 -6.98
CA CYS A 56 6.14 -0.89 -7.50
C CYS A 56 5.98 -0.83 -9.02
N MET A 57 6.50 -1.81 -9.73
CA MET A 57 6.41 -1.85 -11.19
C MET A 57 5.03 -2.22 -11.72
N LYS A 58 4.27 -3.00 -10.96
CA LYS A 58 2.97 -3.53 -11.40
C LYS A 58 1.78 -2.69 -10.97
N SER A 59 1.90 -1.95 -9.86
CA SER A 59 0.76 -1.27 -9.26
C SER A 59 0.39 0.01 -9.97
N ASP A 60 -0.88 0.17 -10.28
CA ASP A 60 -1.45 1.43 -10.76
C ASP A 60 -1.74 2.37 -9.60
N LEU A 61 -2.16 1.80 -8.48
CA LEU A 61 -2.47 2.50 -7.23
C LEU A 61 -1.82 1.75 -6.08
N ILE A 62 -1.07 2.46 -5.26
CA ILE A 62 -0.53 1.91 -4.02
C ILE A 62 -1.35 2.45 -2.84
N LEU A 63 -1.81 1.55 -1.98
CA LEU A 63 -2.48 1.90 -0.73
C LEU A 63 -1.56 1.55 0.43
N SER A 64 -1.21 2.53 1.24
CA SER A 64 -0.39 2.34 2.43
C SER A 64 -1.27 2.33 3.68
N ILE A 65 -1.33 1.19 4.36
CA ILE A 65 -2.14 0.97 5.58
C ILE A 65 -1.22 0.37 6.64
N ILE A 66 -0.50 1.23 7.32
CA ILE A 66 0.55 0.87 8.28
C ILE A 66 0.47 1.82 9.49
N PRO A 67 1.23 1.58 10.57
CA PRO A 67 1.31 2.55 11.66
C PRO A 67 1.82 3.92 11.15
N PRO A 68 1.21 5.04 11.61
CA PRO A 68 1.55 6.37 11.09
C PRO A 68 3.03 6.76 11.24
N ASP A 69 3.70 6.29 12.28
CA ASP A 69 5.12 6.56 12.52
C ASP A 69 6.06 5.88 11.50
N LYS A 70 5.54 4.94 10.71
CA LYS A 70 6.28 4.26 9.65
C LYS A 70 6.02 4.84 8.25
N ALA A 71 5.14 5.83 8.14
CA ALA A 71 4.66 6.31 6.85
C ALA A 71 5.78 6.86 5.95
N ILE A 72 6.68 7.68 6.50
CA ILE A 72 7.77 8.29 5.71
C ILE A 72 8.79 7.25 5.28
N GLU A 73 9.30 6.45 6.20
CA GLU A 73 10.31 5.43 5.85
C GLU A 73 9.78 4.41 4.86
N THR A 74 8.49 4.06 4.95
CA THR A 74 7.85 3.15 4.01
C THR A 74 7.76 3.77 2.62
N ALA A 75 7.34 5.02 2.52
CA ALA A 75 7.27 5.73 1.24
C ALA A 75 8.66 5.85 0.60
N GLU A 76 9.68 6.18 1.40
CA GLU A 76 11.07 6.24 0.90
C GLU A 76 11.55 4.88 0.39
N SER A 77 11.26 3.82 1.12
CA SER A 77 11.64 2.46 0.73
C SER A 77 10.99 2.06 -0.60
N TYR A 78 9.68 2.24 -0.72
CA TYR A 78 8.95 1.84 -1.92
C TYR A 78 9.27 2.71 -3.13
N THR A 79 9.57 3.98 -2.94
CA THR A 79 9.90 4.90 -4.04
C THR A 79 11.38 4.85 -4.44
N SER A 80 12.20 4.06 -3.75
CA SER A 80 13.59 3.83 -4.16
C SER A 80 13.68 2.93 -5.40
N TYR A 81 12.61 2.22 -5.74
CA TYR A 81 12.52 1.36 -6.90
C TYR A 81 11.83 2.07 -8.06
N LYS A 82 11.99 1.52 -9.26
CA LYS A 82 11.30 2.04 -10.44
C LYS A 82 9.79 1.83 -10.28
N ASN A 83 9.03 2.88 -10.47
CA ASN A 83 7.57 2.84 -10.38
C ASN A 83 6.92 2.81 -11.76
N LYS A 84 5.70 2.31 -11.80
CA LYS A 84 4.89 2.33 -13.01
C LYS A 84 4.51 3.77 -13.37
N ASN A 85 4.56 4.10 -14.64
CA ASN A 85 4.20 5.44 -15.12
C ASN A 85 2.74 5.75 -14.79
N GLY A 86 2.48 6.93 -14.23
CA GLY A 86 1.14 7.35 -13.83
C GLY A 86 0.66 6.77 -12.52
N GLN A 87 1.55 6.17 -11.74
CA GLN A 87 1.21 5.57 -10.44
C GLN A 87 0.71 6.61 -9.44
N ILE A 88 -0.28 6.21 -8.67
CA ILE A 88 -0.83 6.99 -7.56
C ILE A 88 -0.46 6.29 -6.25
N TYR A 89 -0.02 7.06 -5.27
CA TYR A 89 0.28 6.56 -3.93
C TYR A 89 -0.70 7.21 -2.95
N CYS A 90 -1.55 6.40 -2.34
CA CYS A 90 -2.53 6.85 -1.37
C CYS A 90 -2.10 6.40 0.02
N ASP A 91 -1.78 7.35 0.89
CA ASP A 91 -1.51 7.09 2.29
C ASP A 91 -2.82 7.14 3.06
N LEU A 92 -3.23 6.02 3.63
CA LEU A 92 -4.47 5.90 4.42
C LEU A 92 -4.20 5.93 5.92
N ASN A 93 -3.01 6.33 6.31
CA ASN A 93 -2.61 6.41 7.71
C ASN A 93 -2.99 7.77 8.28
N ALA A 94 -3.30 7.82 9.57
CA ALA A 94 -3.64 9.09 10.24
C ALA A 94 -2.36 9.87 10.54
N VAL A 95 -1.80 10.53 9.52
CA VAL A 95 -0.57 11.30 9.66
C VAL A 95 -0.83 12.79 9.90
N SER A 96 0.14 13.47 10.51
CA SER A 96 0.06 14.92 10.71
C SER A 96 0.17 15.67 9.38
N THR A 97 -0.28 16.93 9.37
CA THR A 97 -0.13 17.81 8.20
C THR A 97 1.33 17.92 7.77
N MET A 98 2.25 18.02 8.72
CA MET A 98 3.69 18.09 8.42
C MET A 98 4.19 16.82 7.74
N THR A 99 3.78 15.64 8.23
CA THR A 99 4.13 14.37 7.62
C THR A 99 3.55 14.24 6.21
N ALA A 100 2.30 14.64 6.02
CA ALA A 100 1.66 14.64 4.70
C ALA A 100 2.42 15.51 3.69
N LYS A 101 2.89 16.68 4.11
CA LYS A 101 3.71 17.56 3.26
C LYS A 101 5.02 16.89 2.85
N LYS A 102 5.69 16.21 3.79
CA LYS A 102 6.92 15.47 3.50
C LYS A 102 6.69 14.34 2.53
N LEU A 103 5.62 13.58 2.71
CA LEU A 103 5.23 12.51 1.80
C LEU A 103 5.00 13.03 0.40
N LYS A 104 4.27 14.14 0.27
CA LYS A 104 4.01 14.77 -1.02
C LYS A 104 5.31 15.16 -1.74
N LEU A 105 6.28 15.71 -1.03
CA LEU A 105 7.57 16.08 -1.61
C LEU A 105 8.34 14.82 -2.10
N ILE A 106 8.41 13.78 -1.27
CA ILE A 106 9.10 12.53 -1.61
C ILE A 106 8.51 11.93 -2.88
N LEU A 107 7.19 11.84 -2.94
CA LEU A 107 6.50 11.17 -4.04
C LEU A 107 6.51 12.02 -5.32
N ASN A 108 6.39 13.34 -5.21
CA ASN A 108 6.46 14.24 -6.36
C ASN A 108 7.82 14.20 -7.05
N GLU A 109 8.91 14.04 -6.29
CA GLU A 109 10.25 13.87 -6.86
C GLU A 109 10.34 12.66 -7.78
N LYS A 110 9.56 11.63 -7.49
CA LYS A 110 9.50 10.40 -8.29
C LYS A 110 8.39 10.44 -9.34
N LYS A 111 7.70 11.57 -9.49
CA LYS A 111 6.57 11.75 -10.41
C LYS A 111 5.42 10.79 -10.10
N ILE A 112 5.23 10.51 -8.82
CA ILE A 112 4.12 9.72 -8.31
C ILE A 112 3.12 10.69 -7.69
N GLU A 113 1.85 10.60 -8.07
CA GLU A 113 0.80 11.41 -7.49
C GLU A 113 0.52 10.94 -6.06
N TYR A 114 0.53 11.87 -5.12
CA TYR A 114 0.25 11.59 -3.71
C TYR A 114 -1.18 11.97 -3.36
N VAL A 115 -1.88 11.04 -2.71
CA VAL A 115 -3.22 11.27 -2.16
C VAL A 115 -3.17 11.00 -0.67
N ASP A 116 -3.58 11.99 0.12
CA ASP A 116 -3.70 11.87 1.56
C ASP A 116 -5.14 11.46 1.88
N GLY A 117 -5.31 10.25 2.36
CA GLY A 117 -6.60 9.70 2.73
C GLY A 117 -6.66 9.32 4.19
N ALA A 118 -7.81 8.82 4.61
CA ALA A 118 -7.99 8.33 5.97
C ALA A 118 -9.05 7.22 5.97
N ILE A 119 -8.85 6.26 6.88
CA ILE A 119 -9.84 5.21 7.12
C ILE A 119 -10.60 5.61 8.38
N MET A 120 -11.93 5.65 8.28
CA MET A 120 -12.79 5.95 9.40
C MET A 120 -13.63 4.72 9.74
N GLY A 121 -13.59 4.32 11.01
CA GLY A 121 -14.30 3.14 11.48
C GLY A 121 -13.45 1.88 11.47
N GLY A 122 -14.10 0.75 11.69
CA GLY A 122 -13.45 -0.56 11.71
C GLY A 122 -13.30 -1.18 10.32
N PRO A 123 -12.71 -2.40 10.24
CA PRO A 123 -12.57 -3.10 8.95
C PRO A 123 -13.93 -3.36 8.28
N PRO A 124 -13.96 -3.36 6.96
CA PRO A 124 -15.19 -3.62 6.22
C PRO A 124 -15.77 -5.03 6.41
#